data_d7101186fb20495a279e4aa4020a5276
#
_entry.id   d7101186fb20495a279e4aa4020a5276
#
_cell.length_a   1.000
_cell.length_b   1.000
_cell.length_c   1.000
_cell.angle_alpha   90.00
_cell.angle_beta   90.00
_cell.angle_gamma   90.00
#
_symmetry.space_group_name_H-M   'P 1'
#
loop_
_entity.id
_entity.type
_entity.pdbx_description
1 polymer ?
#
loop_
_entity_poly.entity_id
_entity_poly.type
_entity_poly.pdbx_seq_one_letter_code
_entity_poly.pdbx_strand_id
1 'polypeptide(L)'
;GSEMCIRDRRTLMHYFHETNTEAIRMAFGNGYREMKGFGEKGGLNKEQEATFRLEEFLKRRYEFRFNTVLDEVEYRQRDSVHFYFKPLEKRTRNSIALYALKEGLQVWDRDIDRFLTSDFVPLYNPVEEYLCDLPRWDGTDRIRALARLVPCGNPHWEELFYRWFLGMVAHWRGMDCQHGNSTSPLLVGSQGFRKSTYCRILLPPELRFGYADSLDFSSKQEAERALGRFFLINLDEFDQITVNQQGFLKHLLQKPTANLRKPYGTSVRELRRYASFIGTS
;
A
#
# COMPACT_ATOMS: atom_id res chain seq x y z
N GLY A 1 -11.59 15.75 25.41
CA GLY A 1 -12.04 15.07 24.22
C GLY A 1 -11.51 13.65 24.23
N SER A 2 -12.39 12.68 24.45
CA SER A 2 -12.05 11.25 24.46
C SER A 2 -11.68 10.82 23.02
N GLU A 3 -10.43 10.42 22.81
CA GLU A 3 -10.04 9.71 21.61
C GLU A 3 -10.86 8.41 21.55
N MET A 4 -11.76 8.34 20.60
CA MET A 4 -12.56 7.16 20.33
C MET A 4 -11.63 6.04 19.91
N CYS A 5 -11.57 4.96 20.68
CA CYS A 5 -10.69 3.83 20.45
C CYS A 5 -10.88 3.28 19.02
N ILE A 6 -9.78 2.92 18.36
CA ILE A 6 -9.77 2.37 16.98
C ILE A 6 -10.70 1.17 16.83
N ARG A 7 -10.91 0.41 17.92
CA ARG A 7 -11.85 -0.72 17.98
C ARG A 7 -13.30 -0.26 17.86
N ASP A 8 -13.64 0.89 18.44
CA ASP A 8 -14.99 1.48 18.33
C ASP A 8 -15.24 2.03 16.92
N ARG A 9 -14.18 2.55 16.28
CA ARG A 9 -14.22 2.97 14.88
C ARG A 9 -14.50 1.80 13.92
N ARG A 10 -13.93 0.62 14.18
CA ARG A 10 -14.16 -0.59 13.37
C ARG A 10 -15.57 -1.14 13.55
N THR A 11 -16.03 -1.21 14.79
CA THR A 11 -17.39 -1.60 15.11
C THR A 11 -18.39 -0.61 14.53
N LEU A 12 -18.11 0.69 14.58
CA LEU A 12 -18.89 1.73 13.91
C LEU A 12 -18.82 1.62 12.38
N MET A 13 -17.63 1.37 11.79
CA MET A 13 -17.49 1.18 10.34
C MET A 13 -18.19 -0.09 9.87
N HIS A 14 -18.14 -1.18 10.63
CA HIS A 14 -18.90 -2.41 10.33
C HIS A 14 -20.40 -2.17 10.47
N TYR A 15 -20.83 -1.49 11.52
CA TYR A 15 -22.22 -1.11 11.72
C TYR A 15 -22.71 -0.10 10.69
N PHE A 16 -21.88 0.88 10.32
CA PHE A 16 -22.18 1.81 9.22
C PHE A 16 -22.10 1.13 7.84
N HIS A 17 -21.31 0.09 7.65
CA HIS A 17 -21.30 -0.67 6.40
C HIS A 17 -22.53 -1.56 6.27
N GLU A 18 -22.99 -2.20 7.34
CA GLU A 18 -24.25 -2.97 7.34
C GLU A 18 -25.48 -2.06 7.26
N THR A 19 -25.55 -1.02 8.08
CA THR A 19 -26.63 -0.01 8.02
C THR A 19 -26.58 0.84 6.77
N ASN A 20 -25.40 1.18 6.24
CA ASN A 20 -25.28 1.89 4.99
C ASN A 20 -25.64 1.02 3.79
N THR A 21 -25.41 -0.29 3.82
CA THR A 21 -25.82 -1.17 2.73
C THR A 21 -27.35 -1.26 2.66
N GLU A 22 -28.03 -1.23 3.79
CA GLU A 22 -29.50 -1.17 3.84
C GLU A 22 -30.04 0.24 3.60
N ALA A 23 -29.41 1.28 4.14
CA ALA A 23 -29.72 2.68 3.88
C ALA A 23 -29.37 3.08 2.43
N ILE A 24 -28.30 2.55 1.85
CA ILE A 24 -27.95 2.69 0.44
C ILE A 24 -28.93 1.88 -0.42
N ARG A 25 -29.34 0.67 -0.05
CA ARG A 25 -30.40 -0.05 -0.74
C ARG A 25 -31.74 0.68 -0.65
N MET A 26 -32.09 1.26 0.48
CA MET A 26 -33.29 2.10 0.62
C MET A 26 -33.17 3.43 -0.11
N ALA A 27 -32.03 4.11 -0.04
CA ALA A 27 -31.76 5.35 -0.78
C ALA A 27 -31.70 5.11 -2.29
N PHE A 28 -31.05 4.03 -2.75
CA PHE A 28 -31.07 3.64 -4.17
C PHE A 28 -32.48 3.12 -4.59
N GLY A 29 -33.18 2.39 -3.73
CA GLY A 29 -34.58 2.00 -3.99
C GLY A 29 -35.52 3.20 -4.01
N ASN A 30 -35.33 4.15 -3.12
CA ASN A 30 -36.11 5.38 -3.06
C ASN A 30 -35.63 6.41 -4.08
N GLY A 31 -34.30 6.57 -4.30
CA GLY A 31 -33.75 7.41 -5.35
C GLY A 31 -34.10 6.91 -6.75
N TYR A 32 -34.20 5.60 -6.99
CA TYR A 32 -34.70 5.04 -8.23
C TYR A 32 -36.21 5.28 -8.39
N ARG A 33 -37.00 5.35 -7.30
CA ARG A 33 -38.39 5.76 -7.28
C ARG A 33 -38.57 7.27 -7.37
N GLU A 34 -37.71 8.07 -6.76
CA GLU A 34 -37.69 9.53 -6.86
C GLU A 34 -37.19 10.01 -8.21
N MET A 35 -36.19 9.34 -8.83
CA MET A 35 -35.78 9.60 -10.21
C MET A 35 -36.91 9.24 -11.20
N LYS A 36 -37.76 8.24 -10.92
CA LYS A 36 -39.00 8.00 -11.69
C LYS A 36 -40.06 9.07 -11.47
N GLY A 37 -39.99 9.83 -10.36
CA GLY A 37 -40.91 10.94 -10.05
C GLY A 37 -40.46 12.32 -10.57
N PHE A 38 -39.19 12.46 -10.98
CA PHE A 38 -38.68 13.68 -11.59
C PHE A 38 -38.91 13.65 -13.12
N GLY A 39 -40.09 14.01 -13.51
CA GLY A 39 -40.43 14.37 -14.88
C GLY A 39 -40.96 13.22 -15.74
N GLU A 40 -42.18 13.34 -16.17
CA GLU A 40 -42.89 12.50 -17.15
C GLU A 40 -42.25 12.42 -18.56
N LYS A 41 -40.98 12.75 -18.74
CA LYS A 41 -40.25 12.69 -20.01
C LYS A 41 -38.73 12.43 -19.85
N GLY A 42 -38.28 11.40 -19.12
CA GLY A 42 -36.87 11.16 -19.09
C GLY A 42 -36.49 9.81 -18.50
N GLY A 43 -36.64 8.73 -19.25
CA GLY A 43 -35.89 7.50 -19.00
C GLY A 43 -34.39 7.79 -19.07
N LEU A 44 -33.58 7.00 -18.35
CA LEU A 44 -32.12 7.07 -18.46
C LEU A 44 -31.73 7.03 -19.94
N ASN A 45 -30.77 7.87 -20.33
CA ASN A 45 -30.24 7.77 -21.69
C ASN A 45 -29.42 6.47 -21.81
N LYS A 46 -29.17 6.03 -23.05
CA LYS A 46 -28.45 4.76 -23.31
C LYS A 46 -27.08 4.72 -22.67
N GLU A 47 -26.38 5.85 -22.54
CA GLU A 47 -25.04 5.93 -21.93
C GLU A 47 -25.13 5.78 -20.40
N GLN A 48 -26.12 6.40 -19.77
CA GLN A 48 -26.37 6.24 -18.33
C GLN A 48 -26.76 4.81 -18.01
N GLU A 49 -27.62 4.19 -18.78
CA GLU A 49 -28.01 2.80 -18.59
C GLU A 49 -26.81 1.84 -18.75
N ALA A 50 -25.96 2.06 -19.75
CA ALA A 50 -24.75 1.28 -19.97
C ALA A 50 -23.78 1.43 -18.81
N THR A 51 -23.61 2.64 -18.25
CA THR A 51 -22.76 2.93 -17.10
C THR A 51 -23.25 2.19 -15.87
N PHE A 52 -24.54 2.25 -15.54
CA PHE A 52 -25.10 1.54 -14.39
C PHE A 52 -24.99 0.02 -14.54
N ARG A 53 -25.22 -0.52 -15.72
CA ARG A 53 -25.06 -1.97 -15.97
C ARG A 53 -23.61 -2.43 -15.82
N LEU A 54 -22.66 -1.61 -16.28
CA LEU A 54 -21.22 -1.90 -16.10
C LEU A 54 -20.84 -1.89 -14.62
N GLU A 55 -21.27 -0.88 -13.88
CA GLU A 55 -21.00 -0.77 -12.44
C GLU A 55 -21.57 -1.96 -11.66
N GLU A 56 -22.81 -2.35 -11.95
CA GLU A 56 -23.47 -3.52 -11.37
C GLU A 56 -22.72 -4.82 -11.70
N PHE A 57 -22.32 -5.01 -12.96
CA PHE A 57 -21.53 -6.16 -13.40
C PHE A 57 -20.20 -6.24 -12.63
N LEU A 58 -19.45 -5.12 -12.54
CA LEU A 58 -18.16 -5.08 -11.88
C LEU A 58 -18.30 -5.37 -10.38
N LYS A 59 -19.23 -4.71 -9.69
CA LYS A 59 -19.46 -4.89 -8.24
C LYS A 59 -20.00 -6.29 -7.89
N ARG A 60 -20.78 -6.91 -8.78
CA ARG A 60 -21.30 -8.26 -8.55
C ARG A 60 -20.22 -9.34 -8.65
N ARG A 61 -19.28 -9.20 -9.61
CA ARG A 61 -18.29 -10.24 -9.90
C ARG A 61 -16.97 -10.03 -9.20
N TYR A 62 -16.60 -8.78 -8.98
CA TYR A 62 -15.29 -8.39 -8.50
C TYR A 62 -15.39 -7.48 -7.29
N GLU A 63 -14.32 -7.48 -6.54
CA GLU A 63 -14.04 -6.50 -5.52
C GLU A 63 -12.69 -5.86 -5.85
N PHE A 64 -12.65 -4.53 -5.87
CA PHE A 64 -11.48 -3.76 -6.22
C PHE A 64 -11.05 -2.90 -5.04
N ARG A 65 -9.75 -2.63 -4.95
CA ARG A 65 -9.17 -1.64 -4.06
C ARG A 65 -7.94 -1.01 -4.72
N PHE A 66 -7.65 0.23 -4.39
CA PHE A 66 -6.45 0.92 -4.87
C PHE A 66 -5.39 0.90 -3.78
N ASN A 67 -4.29 0.16 -4.01
CA ASN A 67 -3.16 0.11 -3.10
C ASN A 67 -2.34 1.40 -3.21
N THR A 68 -2.41 2.23 -2.17
CA THR A 68 -1.78 3.56 -2.16
C THR A 68 -0.26 3.51 -2.04
N VAL A 69 0.32 2.40 -1.58
CA VAL A 69 1.77 2.19 -1.48
C VAL A 69 2.35 1.74 -2.82
N LEU A 70 1.69 0.78 -3.46
CA LEU A 70 2.14 0.24 -4.74
C LEU A 70 1.67 1.07 -5.95
N ASP A 71 0.76 2.06 -5.75
CA ASP A 71 0.13 2.90 -6.79
C ASP A 71 -0.56 2.04 -7.86
N GLU A 72 -1.26 0.97 -7.43
CA GLU A 72 -1.90 0.01 -8.34
C GLU A 72 -3.27 -0.44 -7.85
N VAL A 73 -4.13 -0.80 -8.80
CA VAL A 73 -5.42 -1.42 -8.49
C VAL A 73 -5.22 -2.89 -8.21
N GLU A 74 -5.75 -3.36 -7.10
CA GLU A 74 -5.85 -4.77 -6.75
C GLU A 74 -7.31 -5.23 -6.88
N TYR A 75 -7.50 -6.50 -7.19
CA TYR A 75 -8.82 -7.11 -7.33
C TYR A 75 -8.87 -8.51 -6.74
N ARG A 76 -10.08 -8.93 -6.39
CA ARG A 76 -10.43 -10.34 -6.19
C ARG A 76 -11.78 -10.65 -6.83
N GLN A 77 -11.97 -11.92 -7.23
CA GLN A 77 -13.27 -12.39 -7.70
C GLN A 77 -14.10 -12.82 -6.49
N ARG A 78 -15.36 -12.39 -6.42
CA ARG A 78 -16.25 -12.71 -5.30
C ARG A 78 -16.58 -14.21 -5.20
N ASP A 79 -16.70 -14.88 -6.34
CA ASP A 79 -17.04 -16.31 -6.42
C ASP A 79 -15.80 -17.22 -6.44
N SER A 80 -14.60 -16.68 -6.14
CA SER A 80 -13.38 -17.46 -6.14
C SER A 80 -13.11 -18.06 -4.76
N VAL A 81 -12.58 -19.28 -4.73
CA VAL A 81 -12.02 -19.90 -3.52
C VAL A 81 -10.78 -19.17 -3.00
N HIS A 82 -10.20 -18.29 -3.82
CA HIS A 82 -9.06 -17.47 -3.44
C HIS A 82 -9.52 -16.11 -2.91
N PHE A 83 -9.45 -15.93 -1.59
CA PHE A 83 -9.92 -14.72 -0.89
C PHE A 83 -8.91 -13.56 -0.89
N TYR A 84 -7.73 -13.72 -1.47
CA TYR A 84 -6.70 -12.68 -1.47
C TYR A 84 -6.81 -11.78 -2.71
N PHE A 85 -6.49 -10.51 -2.50
CA PHE A 85 -6.38 -9.54 -3.57
C PHE A 85 -5.11 -9.78 -4.40
N LYS A 86 -5.21 -9.53 -5.69
CA LYS A 86 -4.11 -9.64 -6.66
C LYS A 86 -3.99 -8.33 -7.43
N PRO A 87 -2.77 -7.95 -7.89
CA PRO A 87 -2.61 -6.86 -8.82
C PRO A 87 -3.49 -7.03 -10.07
N LEU A 88 -4.12 -5.95 -10.50
CA LEU A 88 -4.93 -5.94 -11.71
C LEU A 88 -4.07 -5.77 -12.95
N GLU A 89 -3.55 -6.88 -13.46
CA GLU A 89 -2.75 -6.90 -14.68
C GLU A 89 -3.58 -6.61 -15.94
N LYS A 90 -2.90 -6.17 -17.01
CA LYS A 90 -3.52 -5.93 -18.32
C LYS A 90 -4.30 -7.15 -18.85
N ARG A 91 -3.75 -8.35 -18.66
CA ARG A 91 -4.42 -9.61 -19.07
C ARG A 91 -5.77 -9.77 -18.36
N THR A 92 -5.81 -9.55 -17.07
CA THR A 92 -7.05 -9.63 -16.28
C THR A 92 -8.05 -8.58 -16.69
N ARG A 93 -7.60 -7.34 -16.90
CA ARG A 93 -8.44 -6.23 -17.38
C ARG A 93 -9.11 -6.57 -18.71
N ASN A 94 -8.35 -7.12 -19.66
CA ASN A 94 -8.89 -7.59 -20.93
C ASN A 94 -9.91 -8.74 -20.74
N SER A 95 -9.67 -9.64 -19.78
CA SER A 95 -10.62 -10.72 -19.46
C SER A 95 -11.92 -10.16 -18.89
N ILE A 96 -11.85 -9.15 -18.03
CA ILE A 96 -13.05 -8.45 -17.49
C ILE A 96 -13.88 -7.84 -18.62
N ALA A 97 -13.21 -7.15 -19.56
CA ALA A 97 -13.88 -6.58 -20.74
C ALA A 97 -14.59 -7.65 -21.58
N LEU A 98 -13.92 -8.76 -21.85
CA LEU A 98 -14.51 -9.88 -22.59
C LEU A 98 -15.69 -10.53 -21.85
N TYR A 99 -15.66 -10.64 -20.53
CA TYR A 99 -16.77 -11.15 -19.75
C TYR A 99 -17.96 -10.17 -19.75
N ALA A 100 -17.71 -8.87 -19.70
CA ALA A 100 -18.76 -7.85 -19.84
C ALA A 100 -19.45 -7.95 -21.20
N LEU A 101 -18.69 -8.07 -22.29
CA LEU A 101 -19.25 -8.26 -23.64
C LEU A 101 -20.07 -9.55 -23.75
N LYS A 102 -19.61 -10.67 -23.16
CA LYS A 102 -20.34 -11.95 -23.16
C LYS A 102 -21.66 -11.88 -22.40
N GLU A 103 -21.78 -10.99 -21.42
CA GLU A 103 -23.05 -10.69 -20.71
C GLU A 103 -23.93 -9.68 -21.46
N GLY A 104 -23.55 -9.30 -22.68
CA GLY A 104 -24.34 -8.39 -23.52
C GLY A 104 -24.17 -6.91 -23.19
N LEU A 105 -23.13 -6.56 -22.40
CA LEU A 105 -22.82 -5.17 -22.10
C LEU A 105 -22.06 -4.55 -23.28
N GLN A 106 -22.52 -3.42 -23.77
CA GLN A 106 -21.83 -2.63 -24.80
C GLN A 106 -20.87 -1.64 -24.11
N VAL A 107 -19.70 -2.13 -23.69
CA VAL A 107 -18.71 -1.34 -22.96
C VAL A 107 -17.39 -1.34 -23.70
N TRP A 108 -16.67 -0.22 -23.59
CA TRP A 108 -15.32 -0.06 -24.10
C TRP A 108 -14.29 -0.23 -22.97
N ASP A 109 -13.07 -0.61 -23.31
CA ASP A 109 -11.98 -0.69 -22.34
C ASP A 109 -11.81 0.59 -21.52
N ARG A 110 -12.01 1.76 -22.16
CA ARG A 110 -11.97 3.07 -21.51
C ARG A 110 -13.01 3.25 -20.39
N ASP A 111 -14.14 2.58 -20.47
CA ASP A 111 -15.22 2.72 -19.48
C ASP A 111 -14.88 1.90 -18.24
N ILE A 112 -14.26 0.74 -18.44
CA ILE A 112 -13.68 -0.06 -17.35
C ILE A 112 -12.53 0.71 -16.69
N ASP A 113 -11.63 1.30 -17.47
CA ASP A 113 -10.51 2.09 -16.93
C ASP A 113 -11.01 3.31 -16.16
N ARG A 114 -12.07 3.96 -16.62
CA ARG A 114 -12.71 5.08 -15.92
C ARG A 114 -13.27 4.65 -14.56
N PHE A 115 -13.93 3.50 -14.49
CA PHE A 115 -14.39 2.95 -13.20
C PHE A 115 -13.22 2.64 -12.28
N LEU A 116 -12.19 1.95 -12.78
CA LEU A 116 -11.02 1.51 -12.00
C LEU A 116 -10.18 2.68 -11.47
N THR A 117 -10.22 3.84 -12.12
CA THR A 117 -9.48 5.05 -11.73
C THR A 117 -10.36 6.09 -11.02
N SER A 118 -11.61 5.73 -10.71
CA SER A 118 -12.55 6.59 -10.01
C SER A 118 -12.59 6.31 -8.51
N ASP A 119 -13.27 7.19 -7.76
CA ASP A 119 -13.50 7.05 -6.31
C ASP A 119 -14.43 5.87 -5.95
N PHE A 120 -15.00 5.18 -6.94
CA PHE A 120 -15.73 3.93 -6.72
C PHE A 120 -14.83 2.76 -6.28
N VAL A 121 -13.53 2.88 -6.52
CA VAL A 121 -12.51 1.94 -6.02
C VAL A 121 -11.94 2.49 -4.72
N PRO A 122 -12.20 1.84 -3.56
CA PRO A 122 -11.75 2.34 -2.28
C PRO A 122 -10.23 2.34 -2.17
N LEU A 123 -9.70 3.36 -1.49
CA LEU A 123 -8.28 3.44 -1.17
C LEU A 123 -7.93 2.40 -0.09
N TYR A 124 -6.81 1.75 -0.27
CA TYR A 124 -6.27 0.73 0.61
C TYR A 124 -4.81 1.05 0.95
N ASN A 125 -4.51 1.14 2.24
CA ASN A 125 -3.14 1.25 2.71
C ASN A 125 -2.77 0.00 3.51
N PRO A 126 -1.92 -0.89 2.99
CA PRO A 126 -1.56 -2.15 3.65
C PRO A 126 -0.87 -1.96 5.00
N VAL A 127 -0.14 -0.86 5.17
CA VAL A 127 0.52 -0.54 6.45
C VAL A 127 -0.51 -0.14 7.50
N GLU A 128 -1.44 0.73 7.15
CA GLU A 128 -2.49 1.18 8.08
C GLU A 128 -3.39 0.02 8.48
N GLU A 129 -3.78 -0.85 7.54
CA GLU A 129 -4.56 -2.04 7.84
C GLU A 129 -3.80 -2.97 8.78
N TYR A 130 -2.53 -3.30 8.46
CA TYR A 130 -1.70 -4.14 9.34
C TYR A 130 -1.59 -3.56 10.76
N LEU A 131 -1.30 -2.27 10.89
CA LEU A 131 -1.14 -1.64 12.19
C LEU A 131 -2.46 -1.53 12.98
N CYS A 132 -3.59 -1.39 12.27
CA CYS A 132 -4.91 -1.39 12.89
C CYS A 132 -5.34 -2.78 13.37
N ASP A 133 -4.86 -3.83 12.73
CA ASP A 133 -5.17 -5.22 13.07
C ASP A 133 -4.33 -5.78 14.22
N LEU A 134 -3.28 -5.06 14.61
CA LEU A 134 -2.45 -5.48 15.73
C LEU A 134 -3.27 -5.54 17.03
N PRO A 135 -3.06 -6.59 17.84
CA PRO A 135 -3.64 -6.67 19.15
C PRO A 135 -3.14 -5.52 20.05
N ARG A 136 -3.90 -5.23 21.11
CA ARG A 136 -3.45 -4.26 22.11
C ARG A 136 -2.08 -4.69 22.65
N TRP A 137 -1.19 -3.71 22.82
CA TRP A 137 0.13 -3.96 23.37
C TRP A 137 0.06 -4.58 24.77
N ASP A 138 0.79 -5.67 24.95
CA ASP A 138 0.85 -6.45 26.19
C ASP A 138 1.99 -6.04 27.14
N GLY A 139 2.69 -4.96 26.82
CA GLY A 139 3.84 -4.47 27.58
C GLY A 139 5.18 -5.12 27.21
N THR A 140 5.19 -6.10 26.30
CA THR A 140 6.42 -6.81 25.93
C THR A 140 7.22 -6.04 24.88
N ASP A 141 8.50 -5.78 25.16
CA ASP A 141 9.43 -5.12 24.23
C ASP A 141 9.99 -6.12 23.20
N ARG A 142 9.25 -6.28 22.11
CA ARG A 142 9.62 -7.18 21.01
C ARG A 142 10.73 -6.62 20.14
N ILE A 143 10.89 -5.30 20.09
CA ILE A 143 11.93 -4.65 19.27
C ILE A 143 13.31 -4.94 19.84
N ARG A 144 13.49 -4.77 21.16
CA ARG A 144 14.76 -5.14 21.79
C ARG A 144 14.99 -6.65 21.75
N ALA A 145 13.94 -7.47 21.84
CA ALA A 145 14.06 -8.91 21.64
C ALA A 145 14.60 -9.26 20.25
N LEU A 146 14.13 -8.58 19.18
CA LEU A 146 14.69 -8.73 17.84
C LEU A 146 16.16 -8.29 17.76
N ALA A 147 16.51 -7.18 18.41
CA ALA A 147 17.91 -6.72 18.46
C ALA A 147 18.85 -7.76 19.07
N ARG A 148 18.42 -8.43 20.15
CA ARG A 148 19.20 -9.47 20.85
C ARG A 148 19.44 -10.74 20.04
N LEU A 149 18.71 -10.96 18.95
CA LEU A 149 18.99 -12.07 18.05
C LEU A 149 20.30 -11.89 17.28
N VAL A 150 20.83 -10.67 17.22
CA VAL A 150 22.12 -10.36 16.60
C VAL A 150 23.19 -10.35 17.69
N PRO A 151 24.12 -11.32 17.71
CA PRO A 151 25.26 -11.29 18.65
C PRO A 151 26.17 -10.10 18.29
N CYS A 152 26.14 -9.09 19.13
CA CYS A 152 26.86 -7.84 18.88
C CYS A 152 27.64 -7.42 20.13
N GLY A 153 28.92 -7.05 19.95
CA GLY A 153 29.78 -6.55 21.04
C GLY A 153 29.57 -5.04 21.34
N ASN A 154 28.71 -4.34 20.58
CA ASN A 154 28.44 -2.93 20.84
C ASN A 154 27.41 -2.79 21.99
N PRO A 155 27.77 -2.18 23.13
CA PRO A 155 26.86 -2.04 24.28
C PRO A 155 25.63 -1.17 23.99
N HIS A 156 25.69 -0.36 22.97
CA HIS A 156 24.58 0.53 22.56
C HIS A 156 23.69 -0.07 21.47
N TRP A 157 23.98 -1.29 21.01
CA TRP A 157 23.28 -1.92 19.89
C TRP A 157 21.76 -1.97 20.07
N GLU A 158 21.29 -2.49 21.21
CA GLU A 158 19.85 -2.63 21.45
C GLU A 158 19.12 -1.29 21.42
N GLU A 159 19.69 -0.25 22.01
CA GLU A 159 19.10 1.08 22.06
C GLU A 159 19.10 1.76 20.67
N LEU A 160 20.20 1.67 19.94
CA LEU A 160 20.32 2.22 18.58
C LEU A 160 19.37 1.53 17.62
N PHE A 161 19.30 0.19 17.69
CA PHE A 161 18.36 -0.59 16.89
C PHE A 161 16.90 -0.24 17.22
N TYR A 162 16.57 -0.11 18.50
CA TYR A 162 15.24 0.28 18.96
C TYR A 162 14.82 1.62 18.36
N ARG A 163 15.66 2.64 18.45
CA ARG A 163 15.39 3.98 17.89
C ARG A 163 15.25 3.95 16.38
N TRP A 164 16.13 3.24 15.71
CA TRP A 164 16.04 3.08 14.24
C TRP A 164 14.75 2.39 13.82
N PHE A 165 14.34 1.34 14.53
CA PHE A 165 13.12 0.59 14.22
C PHE A 165 11.87 1.47 14.45
N LEU A 166 11.84 2.24 15.52
CA LEU A 166 10.76 3.21 15.76
C LEU A 166 10.71 4.28 14.66
N GLY A 167 11.86 4.78 14.21
CA GLY A 167 11.96 5.70 13.09
C GLY A 167 11.40 5.11 11.80
N MET A 168 11.69 3.83 11.53
CA MET A 168 11.11 3.10 10.39
C MET A 168 9.58 3.06 10.44
N VAL A 169 9.02 2.67 11.58
CA VAL A 169 7.55 2.61 11.76
C VAL A 169 6.92 4.01 11.74
N ALA A 170 7.62 5.03 12.24
CA ALA A 170 7.16 6.42 12.18
C ALA A 170 6.99 6.90 10.72
N HIS A 171 7.93 6.54 9.82
CA HIS A 171 7.79 6.78 8.39
C HIS A 171 6.60 6.04 7.78
N TRP A 172 6.39 4.78 8.15
CA TRP A 172 5.22 4.02 7.68
C TRP A 172 3.91 4.71 8.04
N ARG A 173 3.84 5.31 9.23
CA ARG A 173 2.66 6.04 9.70
C ARG A 173 2.60 7.50 9.19
N GLY A 174 3.63 7.99 8.52
CA GLY A 174 3.74 9.39 8.11
C GLY A 174 3.81 10.37 9.27
N MET A 175 4.35 9.93 10.42
CA MET A 175 4.51 10.77 11.62
C MET A 175 5.74 11.68 11.51
N ASP A 176 6.71 11.33 10.68
CA ASP A 176 7.86 12.17 10.38
C ASP A 176 7.95 12.38 8.86
N CYS A 177 7.62 13.61 8.44
CA CYS A 177 7.73 14.07 7.06
C CYS A 177 8.85 15.11 6.88
N GLN A 178 9.59 15.44 7.94
CA GLN A 178 10.64 16.45 7.91
C GLN A 178 12.04 15.85 7.86
N HIS A 179 12.21 14.65 8.40
CA HIS A 179 13.51 13.99 8.51
C HIS A 179 13.48 12.62 7.83
N GLY A 180 14.57 12.22 7.23
CA GLY A 180 14.81 10.85 6.83
C GLY A 180 15.23 10.00 8.03
N ASN A 181 15.02 8.67 7.98
CA ASN A 181 15.67 7.76 8.92
C ASN A 181 17.15 7.65 8.54
N SER A 182 17.93 8.66 8.96
CA SER A 182 19.30 8.89 8.49
C SER A 182 20.34 7.93 9.09
N THR A 183 19.98 7.21 10.15
CA THR A 183 20.78 6.13 10.69
C THR A 183 20.38 4.80 10.09
N SER A 184 21.35 3.90 9.90
CA SER A 184 21.11 2.59 9.31
C SER A 184 21.99 1.57 10.03
N PRO A 185 21.42 0.47 10.54
CA PRO A 185 22.21 -0.64 11.06
C PRO A 185 23.05 -1.26 9.93
N LEU A 186 24.28 -1.63 10.25
CA LEU A 186 25.14 -2.40 9.36
C LEU A 186 25.55 -3.69 10.06
N LEU A 187 25.11 -4.82 9.52
CA LEU A 187 25.42 -6.16 10.02
C LEU A 187 26.66 -6.69 9.32
N VAL A 188 27.77 -6.72 10.03
CA VAL A 188 29.06 -7.21 9.53
C VAL A 188 29.31 -8.60 10.09
N GLY A 189 29.72 -9.54 9.26
CA GLY A 189 30.04 -10.89 9.70
C GLY A 189 30.29 -11.85 8.55
N SER A 190 30.83 -13.03 8.84
CA SER A 190 31.15 -14.02 7.82
C SER A 190 29.94 -14.44 6.98
N GLN A 191 30.20 -14.91 5.79
CA GLN A 191 29.17 -15.48 4.92
C GLN A 191 28.48 -16.66 5.59
N GLY A 192 27.18 -16.83 5.37
CA GLY A 192 26.40 -17.94 5.95
C GLY A 192 25.73 -17.63 7.29
N PHE A 193 26.01 -16.51 7.95
CA PHE A 193 25.38 -16.10 9.22
C PHE A 193 23.92 -15.62 9.09
N ARG A 194 23.28 -15.82 7.93
CA ARG A 194 21.87 -15.50 7.68
C ARG A 194 21.51 -14.02 7.89
N LYS A 195 22.46 -13.09 7.68
CA LYS A 195 22.23 -11.64 7.83
C LYS A 195 21.03 -11.15 7.01
N SER A 196 21.00 -11.46 5.71
CA SER A 196 19.91 -11.04 4.82
C SER A 196 18.58 -11.71 5.19
N THR A 197 18.59 -12.94 5.73
CA THR A 197 17.41 -13.60 6.29
C THR A 197 16.88 -12.81 7.49
N TYR A 198 17.76 -12.39 8.39
CA TYR A 198 17.39 -11.54 9.53
C TYR A 198 16.76 -10.22 9.06
N CYS A 199 17.36 -9.54 8.09
CA CYS A 199 16.81 -8.31 7.54
C CYS A 199 15.38 -8.51 7.01
N ARG A 200 15.14 -9.62 6.34
CA ARG A 200 13.81 -9.94 5.77
C ARG A 200 12.74 -10.21 6.82
N ILE A 201 13.10 -10.84 7.94
CA ILE A 201 12.12 -11.15 9.00
C ILE A 201 11.78 -9.94 9.88
N LEU A 202 12.51 -8.83 9.76
CA LEU A 202 12.13 -7.57 10.42
C LEU A 202 10.79 -7.03 9.92
N LEU A 203 10.39 -7.37 8.69
CA LEU A 203 9.06 -7.09 8.20
C LEU A 203 8.12 -8.27 8.48
N PRO A 204 6.91 -8.00 9.00
CA PRO A 204 5.88 -9.03 9.15
C PRO A 204 5.50 -9.62 7.79
N PRO A 205 5.00 -10.87 7.76
CA PRO A 205 4.66 -11.55 6.51
C PRO A 205 3.78 -10.72 5.56
N GLU A 206 2.83 -9.99 6.12
CA GLU A 206 1.85 -9.16 5.42
C GLU A 206 2.49 -7.96 4.69
N LEU A 207 3.63 -7.47 5.20
CA LEU A 207 4.34 -6.31 4.67
C LEU A 207 5.64 -6.69 3.92
N ARG A 208 5.95 -7.99 3.76
CA ARG A 208 7.19 -8.44 3.10
C ARG A 208 7.29 -8.09 1.63
N PHE A 209 6.18 -7.79 0.96
CA PHE A 209 6.23 -7.26 -0.40
C PHE A 209 6.99 -5.91 -0.49
N GLY A 210 7.06 -5.18 0.62
CA GLY A 210 7.83 -3.94 0.75
C GLY A 210 9.29 -4.13 1.17
N TYR A 211 9.84 -5.36 1.08
CA TYR A 211 11.25 -5.63 1.31
C TYR A 211 12.02 -5.66 -0.02
N ALA A 212 13.18 -4.99 -0.05
CA ALA A 212 14.11 -5.08 -1.16
C ALA A 212 15.48 -5.58 -0.67
N ASP A 213 16.07 -6.52 -1.41
CA ASP A 213 17.40 -7.07 -1.12
C ASP A 213 18.55 -6.18 -1.65
N SER A 214 18.23 -5.25 -2.55
CA SER A 214 19.21 -4.38 -3.20
C SER A 214 18.57 -3.08 -3.67
N LEU A 215 19.40 -2.08 -3.94
CA LEU A 215 19.00 -0.82 -4.54
C LEU A 215 19.86 -0.57 -5.77
N ASP A 216 19.21 -0.30 -6.91
CA ASP A 216 19.92 0.07 -8.12
C ASP A 216 20.34 1.56 -8.07
N PHE A 217 21.63 1.80 -7.95
CA PHE A 217 22.22 3.14 -7.96
C PHE A 217 22.46 3.70 -9.38
N SER A 218 22.26 2.91 -10.43
CA SER A 218 22.44 3.37 -11.81
C SER A 218 21.37 4.37 -12.23
N SER A 219 20.15 4.23 -11.69
CA SER A 219 19.03 5.12 -11.91
C SER A 219 18.64 5.87 -10.63
N LYS A 220 19.00 7.15 -10.57
CA LYS A 220 18.63 8.03 -9.46
C LYS A 220 17.11 8.10 -9.26
N GLN A 221 16.35 8.14 -10.36
CA GLN A 221 14.88 8.18 -10.30
C GLN A 221 14.29 6.92 -9.69
N GLU A 222 14.78 5.73 -10.08
CA GLU A 222 14.27 4.48 -9.54
C GLU A 222 14.66 4.32 -8.06
N ALA A 223 15.87 4.73 -7.69
CA ALA A 223 16.29 4.73 -6.29
C ALA A 223 15.45 5.69 -5.42
N GLU A 224 15.07 6.85 -5.94
CA GLU A 224 14.16 7.77 -5.24
C GLU A 224 12.73 7.23 -5.16
N ARG A 225 12.25 6.55 -6.21
CA ARG A 225 10.93 5.87 -6.19
C ARG A 225 10.88 4.75 -5.16
N ALA A 226 12.00 4.03 -4.99
CA ALA A 226 12.12 2.97 -4.01
C ALA A 226 11.80 3.46 -2.58
N LEU A 227 12.12 4.73 -2.24
CA LEU A 227 11.78 5.32 -0.95
C LEU A 227 10.27 5.36 -0.66
N GLY A 228 9.45 5.54 -1.69
CA GLY A 228 7.99 5.58 -1.55
C GLY A 228 7.30 4.22 -1.71
N ARG A 229 8.03 3.18 -2.14
CA ARG A 229 7.48 1.87 -2.47
C ARG A 229 7.87 0.77 -1.47
N PHE A 230 9.12 0.79 -1.02
CA PHE A 230 9.61 -0.22 -0.08
C PHE A 230 9.54 0.28 1.36
N PHE A 231 9.45 -0.66 2.29
CA PHE A 231 9.43 -0.38 3.74
C PHE A 231 10.81 -0.55 4.36
N LEU A 232 11.54 -1.54 3.86
CA LEU A 232 12.90 -1.83 4.28
C LEU A 232 13.74 -2.22 3.06
N ILE A 233 14.83 -1.50 2.85
CA ILE A 233 15.81 -1.79 1.80
C ILE A 233 17.07 -2.30 2.45
N ASN A 234 17.45 -3.54 2.14
CA ASN A 234 18.75 -4.08 2.50
C ASN A 234 19.78 -3.69 1.45
N LEU A 235 20.84 -3.05 1.88
CA LEU A 235 22.01 -2.80 1.06
C LEU A 235 22.97 -3.97 1.28
N ASP A 236 22.74 -5.06 0.54
CA ASP A 236 23.60 -6.22 0.59
C ASP A 236 24.96 -5.90 -0.02
N GLU A 237 26.01 -6.55 0.45
CA GLU A 237 27.39 -6.26 0.04
C GLU A 237 27.74 -4.76 0.17
N PHE A 238 27.42 -4.17 1.33
CA PHE A 238 27.58 -2.73 1.59
C PHE A 238 29.01 -2.24 1.33
N ASP A 239 30.01 -3.10 1.50
CA ASP A 239 31.43 -2.85 1.23
C ASP A 239 31.73 -2.62 -0.27
N GLN A 240 30.88 -3.06 -1.19
CA GLN A 240 31.02 -2.84 -2.63
C GLN A 240 30.48 -1.49 -3.09
N ILE A 241 29.82 -0.72 -2.22
CA ILE A 241 29.32 0.62 -2.55
C ILE A 241 30.48 1.55 -2.83
N THR A 242 30.59 2.01 -4.08
CA THR A 242 31.67 2.90 -4.54
C THR A 242 31.56 4.29 -3.91
N VAL A 243 32.70 5.01 -3.86
CA VAL A 243 32.76 6.40 -3.34
C VAL A 243 31.74 7.32 -4.04
N ASN A 244 31.53 7.15 -5.34
CA ASN A 244 30.57 7.95 -6.10
C ASN A 244 29.11 7.66 -5.69
N GLN A 245 28.81 6.42 -5.32
CA GLN A 245 27.48 6.01 -4.84
C GLN A 245 27.22 6.44 -3.40
N GLN A 246 28.27 6.57 -2.57
CA GLN A 246 28.12 6.98 -1.16
C GLN A 246 27.48 8.36 -1.01
N GLY A 247 27.85 9.31 -1.85
CA GLY A 247 27.27 10.65 -1.86
C GLY A 247 25.75 10.63 -2.13
N PHE A 248 25.35 9.81 -3.08
CA PHE A 248 23.93 9.63 -3.40
C PHE A 248 23.19 8.84 -2.31
N LEU A 249 23.81 7.81 -1.75
CA LEU A 249 23.23 7.08 -0.62
C LEU A 249 22.98 8.00 0.58
N LYS A 250 23.93 8.87 0.93
CA LYS A 250 23.74 9.88 1.99
C LYS A 250 22.53 10.77 1.72
N HIS A 251 22.37 11.22 0.47
CA HIS A 251 21.21 11.99 0.05
C HIS A 251 19.91 11.18 0.28
N LEU A 252 19.85 9.91 -0.14
CA LEU A 252 18.67 9.06 0.04
C LEU A 252 18.37 8.80 1.53
N LEU A 253 19.38 8.61 2.37
CA LEU A 253 19.21 8.42 3.81
C LEU A 253 18.56 9.64 4.48
N GLN A 254 18.94 10.83 4.08
CA GLN A 254 18.49 12.10 4.67
C GLN A 254 17.18 12.61 4.09
N LYS A 255 16.79 12.15 2.88
CA LYS A 255 15.63 12.66 2.16
C LYS A 255 14.33 12.29 2.90
N PRO A 256 13.51 13.26 3.33
CA PRO A 256 12.31 12.98 4.14
C PRO A 256 11.14 12.44 3.32
N THR A 257 11.10 12.73 2.03
CA THR A 257 10.01 12.38 1.12
C THR A 257 10.54 11.74 -0.15
N ALA A 258 9.69 11.05 -0.89
CA ALA A 258 10.01 10.51 -2.21
C ALA A 258 9.39 11.41 -3.28
N ASN A 259 10.18 11.79 -4.29
CA ASN A 259 9.67 12.55 -5.44
C ASN A 259 9.33 11.61 -6.58
N LEU A 260 8.07 11.57 -6.98
CA LEU A 260 7.61 10.75 -8.09
C LEU A 260 7.14 11.64 -9.24
N ARG A 261 7.83 11.53 -10.36
CA ARG A 261 7.33 12.05 -11.63
C ARG A 261 6.65 10.89 -12.36
N LYS A 262 5.32 10.93 -12.49
CA LYS A 262 4.63 9.92 -13.30
C LYS A 262 5.14 10.00 -14.74
N PRO A 263 5.38 8.87 -15.42
CA PRO A 263 5.62 8.87 -16.86
C PRO A 263 4.46 9.64 -17.51
N TYR A 264 4.80 10.62 -18.35
CA TYR A 264 3.86 11.54 -19.03
C TYR A 264 3.10 12.52 -18.11
N GLY A 265 3.41 12.58 -16.81
CA GLY A 265 2.86 13.58 -15.90
C GLY A 265 3.61 14.91 -15.96
N THR A 266 2.87 16.03 -15.95
CA THR A 266 3.43 17.40 -15.94
C THR A 266 3.84 17.84 -14.53
N SER A 267 3.37 17.15 -13.47
CA SER A 267 3.64 17.52 -12.09
C SER A 267 4.51 16.49 -11.37
N VAL A 268 5.46 16.96 -10.60
CA VAL A 268 6.17 16.16 -9.60
C VAL A 268 5.26 16.06 -8.38
N ARG A 269 4.90 14.85 -7.97
CA ARG A 269 4.20 14.63 -6.70
C ARG A 269 5.22 14.25 -5.64
N GLU A 270 5.13 14.94 -4.52
CA GLU A 270 5.81 14.53 -3.31
C GLU A 270 5.03 13.38 -2.67
N LEU A 271 5.70 12.24 -2.51
CA LEU A 271 5.12 11.05 -1.91
C LEU A 271 5.69 10.86 -0.50
N ARG A 272 4.91 10.19 0.33
CA ARG A 272 5.37 9.71 1.63
C ARG A 272 6.57 8.78 1.41
N ARG A 273 7.62 8.99 2.20
CA ARG A 273 8.70 8.02 2.33
C ARG A 273 8.26 6.91 3.27
N TYR A 274 8.37 5.67 2.84
CA TYR A 274 8.20 4.49 3.68
C TYR A 274 9.54 3.84 4.03
N ALA A 275 10.52 3.91 3.12
CA ALA A 275 11.75 3.15 3.23
C ALA A 275 12.67 3.61 4.35
N SER A 276 13.14 2.65 5.13
CA SER A 276 14.35 2.72 5.93
C SER A 276 15.39 1.76 5.37
N PHE A 277 16.64 1.97 5.72
CA PHE A 277 17.77 1.16 5.23
C PHE A 277 18.37 0.32 6.32
N ILE A 278 18.89 -0.84 5.93
CA ILE A 278 19.76 -1.71 6.69
C ILE A 278 20.85 -2.21 5.74
N GLY A 279 22.07 -2.42 6.23
CA GLY A 279 23.16 -2.94 5.41
C GLY A 279 23.64 -4.30 5.91
N THR A 280 24.16 -5.10 4.96
CA THR A 280 24.86 -6.36 5.25
C THR A 280 26.19 -6.37 4.52
N SER A 281 27.24 -6.91 5.19
CA SER A 281 28.59 -7.03 4.65
C SER A 281 29.26 -8.30 5.15
#